data_9898b54a48fe52fc54556214c334573f
#
_entry.id   9898b54a48fe52fc54556214c334573f
#
_cell.length_a   1.000
_cell.length_b   1.000
_cell.length_c   1.000
_cell.angle_alpha   90.00
_cell.angle_beta   90.00
_cell.angle_gamma   90.00
#
_symmetry.space_group_name_H-M   'P 1'
#
loop_
_entity.id
_entity.type
_entity.pdbx_description
1 polymer ?
#
loop_
_entity_poly.entity_id
_entity_poly.type
_entity_poly.pdbx_seq_one_letter_code
_entity_poly.pdbx_strand_id
1 'polypeptide(L)'
;MARTELPDKIETERLVLRVRTVADAEDIFDYASLPEVAYPAGYGIVVKGTDKIVGSVDFNHRHEDDVLEIGYTLHPDYWGRGYVPEAARALIDLAFKDLGLHKIELTCFGYNLQSQRVAEKLGFTLEARIRDRKDAQGNCCDDLRYALLKSEWEE
;
A
#
# COMPACT_ATOMS: atom_id res chain seq x y z
N MET A 1 11.19 1.77 -23.04
CA MET A 1 11.95 1.39 -21.84
C MET A 1 11.07 1.57 -20.63
N ALA A 2 10.95 0.55 -19.79
CA ALA A 2 10.28 0.70 -18.50
C ALA A 2 11.10 1.65 -17.63
N ARG A 3 10.44 2.56 -16.92
CA ARG A 3 11.10 3.37 -15.90
C ARG A 3 11.61 2.45 -14.78
N THR A 4 12.82 2.66 -14.37
CA THR A 4 13.40 1.95 -13.23
C THR A 4 13.07 2.61 -11.90
N GLU A 5 12.58 3.85 -11.94
CA GLU A 5 12.29 4.65 -10.75
C GLU A 5 10.87 5.23 -10.82
N LEU A 6 10.23 5.26 -9.67
CA LEU A 6 8.93 5.91 -9.51
C LEU A 6 9.11 7.42 -9.36
N PRO A 7 8.14 8.25 -9.78
CA PRO A 7 8.22 9.69 -9.59
C PRO A 7 8.14 10.07 -8.11
N ASP A 8 8.65 11.27 -7.78
CA ASP A 8 8.61 11.79 -6.41
C ASP A 8 7.21 12.17 -5.95
N LYS A 9 6.29 12.39 -6.89
CA LYS A 9 4.94 12.84 -6.61
C LYS A 9 3.95 12.23 -7.59
N ILE A 10 2.82 11.77 -7.06
CA ILE A 10 1.68 11.27 -7.83
C ILE A 10 0.43 12.02 -7.35
N GLU A 11 -0.36 12.55 -8.25
CA GLU A 11 -1.64 13.16 -7.92
C GLU A 11 -2.80 12.27 -8.34
N THR A 12 -3.79 12.16 -7.47
CA THR A 12 -5.08 11.54 -7.76
C THR A 12 -6.18 12.61 -7.70
N GLU A 13 -7.44 12.20 -7.78
CA GLU A 13 -8.55 13.15 -7.68
C GLU A 13 -8.53 13.92 -6.36
N ARG A 14 -8.34 13.22 -5.23
CA ARG A 14 -8.45 13.80 -3.89
C ARG A 14 -7.13 13.82 -3.11
N LEU A 15 -6.08 13.16 -3.61
CA LEU A 15 -4.86 12.93 -2.86
C LEU A 15 -3.63 13.43 -3.60
N VAL A 16 -2.59 13.70 -2.82
CA VAL A 16 -1.21 13.84 -3.29
C VAL A 16 -0.39 12.76 -2.60
N LEU A 17 0.26 11.91 -3.39
CA LEU A 17 1.22 10.93 -2.90
C LEU A 17 2.60 11.51 -3.15
N ARG A 18 3.35 11.76 -2.10
CA ARG A 18 4.69 12.36 -2.22
C ARG A 18 5.71 11.67 -1.35
N VAL A 19 6.96 11.74 -1.76
CA VAL A 19 8.07 11.23 -0.96
C VAL A 19 8.08 11.92 0.40
N ARG A 20 8.26 11.13 1.44
CA ARG A 20 8.31 11.61 2.82
C ARG A 20 9.67 12.25 3.11
N THR A 21 9.69 13.29 3.94
CA THR A 21 10.90 13.98 4.37
C THR A 21 10.99 13.95 5.90
N VAL A 22 12.13 14.38 6.44
CA VAL A 22 12.32 14.51 7.89
C VAL A 22 11.28 15.46 8.51
N ALA A 23 10.85 16.47 7.78
CA ALA A 23 9.82 17.41 8.23
C ALA A 23 8.45 16.74 8.46
N ASP A 24 8.21 15.56 7.92
CA ASP A 24 6.97 14.82 8.09
C ASP A 24 6.96 13.93 9.33
N ALA A 25 8.04 13.89 10.11
CA ALA A 25 8.21 12.95 11.22
C ALA A 25 7.09 13.01 12.25
N GLU A 26 6.61 14.20 12.61
CA GLU A 26 5.49 14.37 13.55
C GLU A 26 4.20 13.77 13.00
N ASP A 27 3.89 14.04 11.73
CA ASP A 27 2.70 13.51 11.08
C ASP A 27 2.74 11.99 11.00
N ILE A 28 3.91 11.43 10.66
CA ILE A 28 4.11 9.98 10.59
C ILE A 28 3.95 9.36 11.97
N PHE A 29 4.52 9.97 13.02
CA PHE A 29 4.40 9.50 14.38
C PHE A 29 2.95 9.48 14.88
N ASP A 30 2.11 10.42 14.42
CA ASP A 30 0.71 10.52 14.80
C ASP A 30 -0.13 9.29 14.35
N TYR A 31 0.23 8.64 13.26
CA TYR A 31 -0.48 7.44 12.80
C TYR A 31 0.31 6.13 12.97
N ALA A 32 1.60 6.20 13.14
CA ALA A 32 2.47 5.05 13.39
C ALA A 32 3.18 5.25 14.72
N SER A 33 2.79 4.51 15.74
CA SER A 33 3.35 4.63 17.11
C SER A 33 4.86 4.31 17.19
N LEU A 34 5.42 3.74 16.14
CA LEU A 34 6.86 3.59 15.93
C LEU A 34 7.15 3.97 14.48
N PRO A 35 8.06 4.95 14.24
CA PRO A 35 8.52 5.20 12.88
C PRO A 35 9.39 4.03 12.46
N GLU A 36 8.76 2.97 11.96
CA GLU A 36 9.50 1.95 11.25
C GLU A 36 10.18 2.59 10.05
N VAL A 37 11.37 2.09 9.75
CA VAL A 37 12.23 2.60 8.71
C VAL A 37 11.42 2.86 7.43
N ALA A 38 11.34 4.12 7.04
CA ALA A 38 10.72 4.49 5.78
C ALA A 38 11.46 3.82 4.63
N TYR A 39 10.81 2.93 3.92
CA TYR A 39 11.39 2.40 2.69
C TYR A 39 11.60 3.53 1.68
N PRO A 40 12.72 3.54 0.96
CA PRO A 40 13.04 4.64 0.04
C PRO A 40 11.99 4.91 -1.04
N ALA A 41 11.15 3.92 -1.34
CA ALA A 41 10.11 4.02 -2.36
C ALA A 41 8.71 4.32 -1.80
N GLY A 42 8.60 4.65 -0.50
CA GLY A 42 7.31 4.90 0.12
C GLY A 42 6.78 6.30 -0.13
N TYR A 43 5.46 6.38 -0.35
CA TYR A 43 4.76 7.65 -0.50
C TYR A 43 3.95 7.98 0.74
N GLY A 44 4.06 9.22 1.21
CA GLY A 44 3.11 9.78 2.15
C GLY A 44 1.80 10.14 1.44
N ILE A 45 0.68 9.91 2.11
CA ILE A 45 -0.65 10.27 1.61
C ILE A 45 -1.03 11.62 2.19
N VAL A 46 -1.31 12.59 1.32
CA VAL A 46 -1.78 13.93 1.69
C VAL A 46 -3.14 14.15 1.05
N VAL A 47 -4.14 14.56 1.83
CA VAL A 47 -5.45 14.93 1.30
C VAL A 47 -5.35 16.34 0.71
N LYS A 48 -5.78 16.52 -0.54
CA LYS A 48 -5.73 17.82 -1.22
C LYS A 48 -6.46 18.90 -0.39
N GLY A 49 -5.86 20.07 -0.33
CA GLY A 49 -6.33 21.16 0.51
C GLY A 49 -5.68 21.21 1.90
N THR A 50 -4.88 20.19 2.24
CA THR A 50 -4.05 20.14 3.45
C THR A 50 -2.59 19.94 3.07
N ASP A 51 -1.69 20.04 4.06
CA ASP A 51 -0.27 19.74 3.88
C ASP A 51 0.20 18.67 4.88
N LYS A 52 -0.74 17.98 5.50
CA LYS A 52 -0.47 16.96 6.51
C LYS A 52 -0.42 15.57 5.87
N ILE A 53 0.61 14.78 6.18
CA ILE A 53 0.65 13.36 5.85
C ILE A 53 -0.26 12.61 6.83
N VAL A 54 -1.23 11.87 6.29
CA VAL A 54 -2.21 11.12 7.07
C VAL A 54 -2.04 9.61 6.95
N GLY A 55 -1.11 9.16 6.12
CA GLY A 55 -0.84 7.74 5.92
C GLY A 55 0.29 7.53 4.93
N SER A 56 0.46 6.28 4.54
CA SER A 56 1.48 5.90 3.57
C SER A 56 1.01 4.76 2.68
N VAL A 57 1.55 4.71 1.48
CA VAL A 57 1.41 3.60 0.54
C VAL A 57 2.76 3.35 -0.11
N ASP A 58 3.18 2.10 -0.17
CA ASP A 58 4.49 1.74 -0.71
C ASP A 58 4.53 0.27 -1.15
N PHE A 59 5.64 -0.08 -1.80
CA PHE A 59 6.00 -1.48 -2.04
C PHE A 59 7.01 -1.91 -0.99
N ASN A 60 6.70 -2.99 -0.26
CA ASN A 60 7.46 -3.42 0.90
C ASN A 60 8.50 -4.50 0.59
N HIS A 61 8.07 -5.57 -0.05
CA HIS A 61 8.89 -6.74 -0.30
C HIS A 61 8.97 -7.05 -1.78
N ARG A 62 10.15 -7.40 -2.21
CA ARG A 62 10.40 -7.88 -3.56
C ARG A 62 10.61 -9.40 -3.48
N HIS A 63 9.63 -10.16 -3.96
CA HIS A 63 9.71 -11.62 -3.96
C HIS A 63 10.47 -12.16 -5.15
N GLU A 64 10.31 -11.52 -6.30
CA GLU A 64 11.00 -11.79 -7.55
C GLU A 64 11.30 -10.46 -8.24
N ASP A 65 12.03 -10.50 -9.35
CA ASP A 65 12.43 -9.26 -10.04
C ASP A 65 11.25 -8.40 -10.50
N ASP A 66 10.14 -9.03 -10.82
CA ASP A 66 8.94 -8.38 -11.36
C ASP A 66 7.68 -8.62 -10.51
N VAL A 67 7.87 -8.98 -9.22
CA VAL A 67 6.79 -9.15 -8.25
C VAL A 67 7.07 -8.33 -7.00
N LEU A 68 6.19 -7.39 -6.67
CA LEU A 68 6.28 -6.58 -5.46
C LEU A 68 5.03 -6.75 -4.60
N GLU A 69 5.19 -6.55 -3.31
CA GLU A 69 4.10 -6.51 -2.33
C GLU A 69 3.77 -5.07 -2.00
N ILE A 70 2.49 -4.70 -2.10
CA ILE A 70 2.00 -3.37 -1.71
C ILE A 70 1.63 -3.36 -0.23
N GLY A 71 2.00 -2.28 0.44
CA GLY A 71 1.63 -2.02 1.83
C GLY A 71 1.07 -0.61 1.99
N TYR A 72 0.29 -0.40 3.05
CA TYR A 72 -0.29 0.90 3.34
C TYR A 72 -0.68 1.01 4.80
N THR A 73 -0.72 2.25 5.28
CA THR A 73 -1.27 2.63 6.57
C THR A 73 -2.05 3.93 6.43
N LEU A 74 -3.02 4.17 7.29
CA LEU A 74 -3.82 5.39 7.28
C LEU A 74 -4.25 5.72 8.71
N HIS A 75 -4.15 6.99 9.07
CA HIS A 75 -4.64 7.49 10.35
C HIS A 75 -6.14 7.16 10.49
N PRO A 76 -6.59 6.64 11.65
CA PRO A 76 -7.98 6.21 11.83
C PRO A 76 -9.04 7.25 11.52
N ASP A 77 -8.76 8.53 11.76
CA ASP A 77 -9.69 9.64 11.48
C ASP A 77 -10.04 9.76 9.98
N TYR A 78 -9.24 9.14 9.12
CA TYR A 78 -9.43 9.19 7.66
C TYR A 78 -9.96 7.89 7.08
N TRP A 79 -10.25 6.89 7.92
CA TRP A 79 -10.81 5.62 7.47
C TRP A 79 -12.23 5.77 6.90
N GLY A 80 -12.63 4.83 6.07
CA GLY A 80 -14.00 4.76 5.53
C GLY A 80 -14.31 5.76 4.42
N ARG A 81 -13.30 6.46 3.89
CA ARG A 81 -13.48 7.49 2.84
C ARG A 81 -12.95 7.05 1.47
N GLY A 82 -12.38 5.85 1.37
CA GLY A 82 -11.83 5.32 0.11
C GLY A 82 -10.45 5.85 -0.25
N TYR A 83 -9.73 6.47 0.66
CA TYR A 83 -8.40 7.05 0.37
C TYR A 83 -7.34 5.99 0.08
N VAL A 84 -7.30 4.88 0.84
CA VAL A 84 -6.33 3.80 0.58
C VAL A 84 -6.56 3.16 -0.78
N PRO A 85 -7.78 2.76 -1.17
CA PRO A 85 -8.00 2.25 -2.52
C PRO A 85 -7.63 3.24 -3.61
N GLU A 86 -7.89 4.53 -3.43
CA GLU A 86 -7.51 5.57 -4.40
C GLU A 86 -6.01 5.68 -4.55
N ALA A 87 -5.27 5.74 -3.44
CA ALA A 87 -3.81 5.79 -3.44
C ALA A 87 -3.19 4.51 -4.03
N ALA A 88 -3.67 3.36 -3.60
CA ALA A 88 -3.18 2.07 -4.07
C ALA A 88 -3.42 1.89 -5.57
N ARG A 89 -4.59 2.30 -6.07
CA ARG A 89 -4.90 2.24 -7.50
C ARG A 89 -3.91 3.03 -8.34
N ALA A 90 -3.58 4.24 -7.91
CA ALA A 90 -2.62 5.09 -8.61
C ALA A 90 -1.22 4.46 -8.63
N LEU A 91 -0.79 3.89 -7.50
CA LEU A 91 0.51 3.25 -7.39
C LEU A 91 0.59 1.96 -8.20
N ILE A 92 -0.46 1.13 -8.17
CA ILE A 92 -0.56 -0.10 -8.96
C ILE A 92 -0.50 0.21 -10.46
N ASP A 93 -1.27 1.19 -10.89
CA ASP A 93 -1.32 1.61 -12.30
C ASP A 93 0.07 2.00 -12.80
N LEU A 94 0.76 2.81 -12.04
CA LEU A 94 2.11 3.25 -12.34
C LEU A 94 3.11 2.08 -12.33
N ALA A 95 3.00 1.18 -11.36
CA ALA A 95 3.89 0.04 -11.25
C ALA A 95 3.79 -0.92 -12.45
N PHE A 96 2.57 -1.23 -12.87
CA PHE A 96 2.37 -2.08 -14.04
C PHE A 96 2.82 -1.41 -15.33
N LYS A 97 2.65 -0.09 -15.46
CA LYS A 97 3.03 0.65 -16.68
C LYS A 97 4.53 0.92 -16.74
N ASP A 98 5.11 1.37 -15.64
CA ASP A 98 6.46 1.95 -15.66
C ASP A 98 7.55 1.04 -15.09
N LEU A 99 7.21 0.11 -14.18
CA LEU A 99 8.19 -0.77 -13.53
C LEU A 99 8.34 -2.15 -14.19
N GLY A 100 7.50 -2.48 -15.15
CA GLY A 100 7.54 -3.77 -15.81
C GLY A 100 7.12 -4.94 -14.93
N LEU A 101 6.38 -4.69 -13.85
CA LEU A 101 5.85 -5.76 -13.00
C LEU A 101 4.80 -6.57 -13.74
N HIS A 102 4.74 -7.86 -13.44
CA HIS A 102 3.64 -8.69 -13.93
C HIS A 102 2.66 -9.09 -12.82
N LYS A 103 3.06 -8.93 -11.55
CA LYS A 103 2.24 -9.34 -10.41
C LYS A 103 2.49 -8.42 -9.21
N ILE A 104 1.42 -8.07 -8.50
CA ILE A 104 1.49 -7.36 -7.23
C ILE A 104 0.79 -8.21 -6.17
N GLU A 105 1.43 -8.39 -5.04
CA GLU A 105 0.90 -9.13 -3.90
C GLU A 105 0.44 -8.17 -2.79
N LEU A 106 -0.51 -8.64 -1.98
CA LEU A 106 -0.99 -7.97 -0.78
C LEU A 106 -1.24 -9.01 0.29
N THR A 107 -0.66 -8.82 1.47
CA THR A 107 -0.87 -9.72 2.60
C THR A 107 -1.54 -8.99 3.76
N CYS A 108 -2.41 -9.68 4.47
CA CYS A 108 -3.04 -9.16 5.68
C CYS A 108 -3.47 -10.32 6.60
N PHE A 109 -3.65 -10.00 7.87
CA PHE A 109 -4.19 -10.98 8.82
C PHE A 109 -5.69 -11.16 8.63
N GLY A 110 -6.18 -12.36 8.93
CA GLY A 110 -7.57 -12.74 8.74
C GLY A 110 -8.58 -11.90 9.53
N TYR A 111 -8.16 -11.23 10.60
CA TYR A 111 -9.01 -10.30 11.33
C TYR A 111 -9.06 -8.89 10.70
N ASN A 112 -8.17 -8.59 9.77
CA ASN A 112 -8.10 -7.26 9.15
C ASN A 112 -9.09 -7.15 7.99
N LEU A 113 -10.35 -6.95 8.33
CA LEU A 113 -11.44 -6.85 7.34
C LEU A 113 -11.28 -5.66 6.40
N GLN A 114 -10.67 -4.58 6.86
CA GLN A 114 -10.45 -3.39 6.02
C GLN A 114 -9.48 -3.68 4.88
N SER A 115 -8.37 -4.35 5.16
CA SER A 115 -7.41 -4.76 4.12
C SER A 115 -8.00 -5.77 3.15
N GLN A 116 -8.83 -6.69 3.63
CA GLN A 116 -9.56 -7.62 2.74
C GLN A 116 -10.47 -6.86 1.78
N ARG A 117 -11.19 -5.86 2.26
CA ARG A 117 -12.06 -5.02 1.41
C ARG A 117 -11.26 -4.21 0.40
N VAL A 118 -10.10 -3.70 0.78
CA VAL A 118 -9.20 -3.00 -0.15
C VAL A 118 -8.77 -3.95 -1.27
N ALA A 119 -8.32 -5.16 -0.92
CA ALA A 119 -7.92 -6.17 -1.90
C ALA A 119 -9.06 -6.52 -2.85
N GLU A 120 -10.24 -6.79 -2.34
CA GLU A 120 -11.43 -7.09 -3.13
C GLU A 120 -11.82 -5.93 -4.07
N LYS A 121 -11.82 -4.71 -3.54
CA LYS A 121 -12.19 -3.50 -4.29
C LYS A 121 -11.22 -3.23 -5.44
N LEU A 122 -9.94 -3.57 -5.27
CA LEU A 122 -8.91 -3.40 -6.30
C LEU A 122 -8.83 -4.59 -7.28
N GLY A 123 -9.60 -5.64 -7.05
CA GLY A 123 -9.65 -6.80 -7.95
C GLY A 123 -8.60 -7.87 -7.66
N PHE A 124 -7.98 -7.84 -6.48
CA PHE A 124 -7.06 -8.89 -6.05
C PHE A 124 -7.80 -10.22 -5.84
N THR A 125 -7.11 -11.31 -6.12
CA THR A 125 -7.58 -12.67 -5.87
C THR A 125 -6.89 -13.25 -4.65
N LEU A 126 -7.64 -13.88 -3.74
CA LEU A 126 -7.07 -14.62 -2.62
C LEU A 126 -6.41 -15.91 -3.15
N GLU A 127 -5.09 -16.00 -3.00
CA GLU A 127 -4.31 -17.16 -3.47
C GLU A 127 -3.98 -18.14 -2.36
N ALA A 128 -3.84 -17.67 -1.13
CA ALA A 128 -3.47 -18.52 -0.01
C ALA A 128 -4.05 -18.03 1.31
N ARG A 129 -4.43 -18.99 2.15
CA ARG A 129 -4.78 -18.79 3.56
C ARG A 129 -3.84 -19.67 4.37
N ILE A 130 -2.89 -19.05 5.07
CA ILE A 130 -1.92 -19.77 5.90
C ILE A 130 -2.43 -19.72 7.34
N ARG A 131 -2.73 -20.88 7.88
CA ARG A 131 -3.32 -21.00 9.22
C ARG A 131 -2.28 -20.81 10.31
N ASP A 132 -2.76 -20.35 11.46
CA ASP A 132 -2.04 -20.36 12.74
C ASP A 132 -0.74 -19.57 12.70
N ARG A 133 -0.77 -18.42 12.06
CA ARG A 133 0.33 -17.44 12.12
C ARG A 133 0.15 -16.56 13.35
N LYS A 134 1.25 -16.09 13.90
CA LYS A 134 1.23 -15.18 15.05
C LYS A 134 1.45 -13.75 14.60
N ASP A 135 0.63 -12.84 15.12
CA ASP A 135 0.85 -11.42 14.96
C ASP A 135 1.95 -10.91 15.94
N ALA A 136 2.21 -9.61 15.91
CA ALA A 136 3.23 -8.99 16.76
C ALA A 136 2.91 -9.12 18.27
N GLN A 137 1.64 -9.30 18.64
CA GLN A 137 1.18 -9.47 20.01
C GLN A 137 1.13 -10.95 20.43
N GLY A 138 1.46 -11.88 19.54
CA GLY A 138 1.45 -13.32 19.79
C GLY A 138 0.10 -13.97 19.62
N ASN A 139 -0.91 -13.28 19.09
CA ASN A 139 -2.22 -13.84 18.80
C ASN A 139 -2.18 -14.68 17.53
N CYS A 140 -2.78 -15.88 17.57
CA CYS A 140 -2.87 -16.74 16.39
C CYS A 140 -4.00 -16.28 15.46
N CYS A 141 -3.72 -16.24 14.19
CA CYS A 141 -4.68 -15.87 13.15
C CYS A 141 -4.24 -16.41 11.80
N ASP A 142 -5.13 -16.37 10.83
CA ASP A 142 -4.78 -16.72 9.47
C ASP A 142 -4.01 -15.56 8.80
N ASP A 143 -3.06 -15.93 7.95
CA ASP A 143 -2.34 -15.00 7.08
C ASP A 143 -2.94 -15.13 5.68
N LEU A 144 -3.54 -14.06 5.17
CA LEU A 144 -4.20 -14.04 3.87
C LEU A 144 -3.27 -13.44 2.83
N ARG A 145 -3.08 -14.13 1.71
CA ARG A 145 -2.25 -13.68 0.61
C ARG A 145 -3.07 -13.48 -0.63
N TYR A 146 -3.11 -12.25 -1.07
CA TYR A 146 -3.81 -11.82 -2.28
C TYR A 146 -2.81 -11.49 -3.37
N ALA A 147 -3.23 -11.61 -4.62
CA ALA A 147 -2.42 -11.21 -5.77
C ALA A 147 -3.27 -10.57 -6.86
N LEU A 148 -2.64 -9.69 -7.61
CA LEU A 148 -3.20 -9.05 -8.79
C LEU A 148 -2.21 -9.18 -9.92
N LEU A 149 -2.65 -9.78 -11.03
CA LEU A 149 -1.84 -9.90 -12.23
C LEU A 149 -2.01 -8.69 -13.13
N LYS A 150 -0.94 -8.30 -13.83
CA LYS A 150 -1.00 -7.21 -14.81
C LYS A 150 -2.12 -7.42 -15.82
N SER A 151 -2.28 -8.65 -16.32
CA SER A 151 -3.32 -9.00 -17.28
C SER A 151 -4.75 -8.78 -16.75
N GLU A 152 -4.95 -8.90 -15.45
CA GLU A 152 -6.24 -8.64 -14.81
C GLU A 152 -6.51 -7.14 -14.63
N TRP A 153 -5.44 -6.35 -14.49
CA TRP A 153 -5.54 -4.90 -14.31
C TRP A 153 -5.83 -4.15 -15.62
N GLU A 154 -5.38 -4.68 -16.72
CA GLU A 154 -5.54 -4.08 -18.05
C GLU A 154 -6.91 -4.32 -18.68
N GLU A 155 -7.75 -5.13 -18.04
CA GLU A 155 -9.11 -5.39 -18.50
C GLU A 155 -10.08 -4.24 -18.20
#